data_91963f8e7fd92d124035cd9b5aaa48f2
#
_entry.id   91963f8e7fd92d124035cd9b5aaa48f2
#
_cell.length_a   1.000
_cell.length_b   1.000
_cell.length_c   1.000
_cell.angle_alpha   90.00
_cell.angle_beta   90.00
_cell.angle_gamma   90.00
#
_symmetry.space_group_name_H-M   'P 1'
#
loop_
_entity.id
_entity.type
_entity.pdbx_description
1 polymer ?
#
loop_
_entity_poly.entity_id
_entity_poly.type
_entity_poly.pdbx_seq_one_letter_code
_entity_poly.pdbx_strand_id
1 'polypeptide(L)'
;YTSLGFIQNYRAEEIGRELAESRGHKIINIEAKPSFANIIVWKTIYTTQTHYHIDAARVGFNTRIIEGVKIEKFDIKKSFPWLDLESQQAKDIERFKWFSNGYIATSSINPNQIIDIRYSMLPNEGHGLWGIQLNPEAEKDAYIKRISNRRSDMSTYIKLWKMIVD
;
A
#
# COMPACT_ATOMS: atom_id res chain seq x y z
N TYR A 1 -22.51 13.95 -2.26
CA TYR A 1 -21.78 12.67 -2.18
C TYR A 1 -20.25 12.91 -2.08
N THR A 2 -19.73 13.80 -2.92
CA THR A 2 -18.29 14.18 -2.92
C THR A 2 -17.85 14.84 -1.62
N SER A 3 -18.65 15.75 -1.05
CA SER A 3 -18.33 16.45 0.20
C SER A 3 -18.17 15.50 1.40
N LEU A 4 -19.02 14.47 1.48
CA LEU A 4 -18.93 13.47 2.55
C LEU A 4 -17.65 12.64 2.42
N GLY A 5 -17.25 12.31 1.20
CA GLY A 5 -15.98 11.61 0.93
C GLY A 5 -14.76 12.39 1.39
N PHE A 6 -14.73 13.71 1.17
CA PHE A 6 -13.63 14.56 1.65
C PHE A 6 -13.58 14.65 3.17
N ILE A 7 -14.73 14.80 3.83
CA ILE A 7 -14.80 14.84 5.30
C ILE A 7 -14.30 13.51 5.89
N GLN A 8 -14.74 12.39 5.33
CA GLN A 8 -14.34 11.07 5.82
C GLN A 8 -12.85 10.79 5.55
N ASN A 9 -12.32 11.24 4.41
CA ASN A 9 -10.88 11.15 4.12
C ASN A 9 -10.07 11.90 5.16
N TYR A 10 -10.41 13.17 5.42
CA TYR A 10 -9.74 13.99 6.42
C TYR A 10 -9.79 13.34 7.81
N ARG A 11 -10.95 12.84 8.23
CA ARG A 11 -11.10 12.14 9.52
C ARG A 11 -10.24 10.87 9.58
N ALA A 12 -10.14 10.11 8.50
CA ALA A 12 -9.29 8.92 8.44
C ALA A 12 -7.80 9.28 8.56
N GLU A 13 -7.36 10.38 7.93
CA GLU A 13 -5.99 10.87 8.07
C GLU A 13 -5.69 11.35 9.49
N GLU A 14 -6.62 12.07 10.15
CA GLU A 14 -6.45 12.50 11.55
C GLU A 14 -6.31 11.30 12.49
N ILE A 15 -7.15 10.27 12.33
CA ILE A 15 -7.03 9.03 13.09
C ILE A 15 -5.65 8.39 12.88
N GLY A 16 -5.15 8.38 11.66
CA GLY A 16 -3.82 7.88 11.34
C GLY A 16 -2.70 8.71 11.97
N ARG A 17 -2.86 10.05 12.08
CA ARG A 17 -1.92 10.93 12.77
C ARG A 17 -1.87 10.65 14.27
N GLU A 18 -3.03 10.62 14.92
CA GLU A 18 -3.15 10.29 16.34
C GLU A 18 -2.53 8.92 16.67
N LEU A 19 -2.75 7.94 15.80
CA LEU A 19 -2.14 6.61 15.93
C LEU A 19 -0.62 6.66 15.83
N ALA A 20 -0.07 7.39 14.86
CA ALA A 20 1.36 7.53 14.70
C ALA A 20 2.00 8.27 15.89
N GLU A 21 1.35 9.31 16.41
CA GLU A 21 1.77 10.03 17.61
C GLU A 21 1.77 9.12 18.84
N SER A 22 0.72 8.31 19.02
CA SER A 22 0.64 7.35 20.13
C SER A 22 1.75 6.29 20.08
N ARG A 23 2.24 5.97 18.87
CA ARG A 23 3.38 5.07 18.64
C ARG A 23 4.75 5.79 18.74
N GLY A 24 4.78 7.10 18.95
CA GLY A 24 6.00 7.92 19.00
C GLY A 24 6.69 8.06 17.63
N HIS A 25 5.95 7.93 16.53
CA HIS A 25 6.50 7.99 15.18
C HIS A 25 6.48 9.43 14.64
N LYS A 26 7.60 9.86 14.05
CA LYS A 26 7.67 11.11 13.28
C LYS A 26 7.17 10.88 11.87
N ILE A 27 6.00 11.43 11.57
CA ILE A 27 5.36 11.33 10.25
C ILE A 27 6.06 12.25 9.25
N ILE A 28 6.34 11.75 8.04
CA ILE A 28 6.76 12.53 6.87
C ILE A 28 5.55 12.86 6.01
N ASN A 29 4.70 11.86 5.75
CA ASN A 29 3.48 12.00 4.97
C ASN A 29 2.41 11.02 5.46
N ILE A 30 1.15 11.35 5.22
CA ILE A 30 0.01 10.48 5.49
C ILE A 30 -1.00 10.59 4.35
N GLU A 31 -1.59 9.48 3.99
CA GLU A 31 -2.70 9.38 3.05
C GLU A 31 -3.75 8.39 3.56
N ALA A 32 -5.01 8.68 3.28
CA ALA A 32 -6.11 7.75 3.46
C ALA A 32 -6.77 7.41 2.12
N LYS A 33 -7.07 6.14 1.92
CA LYS A 33 -7.79 5.64 0.73
C LYS A 33 -9.02 4.87 1.17
N PRO A 34 -10.20 5.10 0.54
CA PRO A 34 -11.39 4.33 0.87
C PRO A 34 -11.14 2.85 0.53
N SER A 35 -11.63 1.96 1.38
CA SER A 35 -11.61 0.54 1.07
C SER A 35 -12.69 0.19 0.03
N PHE A 36 -12.63 -1.03 -0.50
CA PHE A 36 -13.48 -1.43 -1.61
C PHE A 36 -14.97 -1.25 -1.30
N ALA A 37 -15.65 -0.52 -2.19
CA ALA A 37 -17.11 -0.30 -2.20
C ALA A 37 -17.73 0.32 -0.93
N ASN A 38 -16.95 1.03 -0.09
CA ASN A 38 -17.51 1.74 1.06
C ASN A 38 -16.73 3.03 1.39
N ILE A 39 -17.33 3.87 2.23
CA ILE A 39 -16.75 5.12 2.74
C ILE A 39 -16.63 5.11 4.27
N ILE A 40 -16.77 3.95 4.89
CA ILE A 40 -16.75 3.77 6.34
C ILE A 40 -15.37 3.31 6.79
N VAL A 41 -14.79 2.35 6.07
CA VAL A 41 -13.47 1.80 6.38
C VAL A 41 -12.44 2.34 5.38
N TRP A 42 -11.36 2.88 5.92
CA TRP A 42 -10.30 3.55 5.17
C TRP A 42 -8.97 2.85 5.42
N LYS A 43 -8.19 2.70 4.39
CA LYS A 43 -6.79 2.35 4.50
C LYS A 43 -6.02 3.63 4.83
N THR A 44 -5.33 3.67 5.95
CA THR A 44 -4.41 4.73 6.30
C THR A 44 -2.98 4.28 6.05
N ILE A 45 -2.19 5.13 5.42
CA ILE A 45 -0.77 4.89 5.16
C ILE A 45 -0.01 6.12 5.63
N TYR A 46 0.76 6.00 6.70
CA TYR A 46 1.71 7.04 7.04
C TYR A 46 3.15 6.57 6.83
N THR A 47 4.00 7.52 6.46
CA THR A 47 5.40 7.27 6.17
C THR A 47 6.30 7.86 7.24
N THR A 48 7.26 7.07 7.67
CA THR A 48 8.42 7.51 8.46
C THR A 48 9.66 7.57 7.56
N GLN A 49 10.83 7.83 8.15
CA GLN A 49 12.09 7.85 7.40
C GLN A 49 12.31 6.56 6.60
N THR A 50 12.03 5.40 7.20
CA THR A 50 12.42 4.09 6.70
C THR A 50 11.26 3.17 6.34
N HIS A 51 10.05 3.46 6.79
CA HIS A 51 8.91 2.53 6.67
C HIS A 51 7.63 3.22 6.24
N TYR A 52 6.76 2.43 5.64
CA TYR A 52 5.33 2.65 5.54
C TYR A 52 4.63 1.92 6.68
N HIS A 53 3.69 2.57 7.32
CA HIS A 53 2.80 1.98 8.32
C HIS A 53 1.39 2.01 7.76
N ILE A 54 0.80 0.84 7.63
CA ILE A 54 -0.52 0.63 7.03
C ILE A 54 -1.43 0.10 8.10
N ASP A 55 -2.53 0.81 8.35
CA ASP A 55 -3.59 0.41 9.26
C ASP A 55 -4.94 0.64 8.58
N ALA A 56 -6.02 0.13 9.14
CA ALA A 56 -7.37 0.50 8.72
C ALA A 56 -8.05 1.34 9.79
N ALA A 57 -8.70 2.42 9.36
CA ALA A 57 -9.52 3.28 10.19
C ALA A 57 -11.00 3.13 9.81
N ARG A 58 -11.85 2.70 10.75
CA ARG A 58 -13.28 2.78 10.61
C ARG A 58 -13.73 4.17 11.06
N VAL A 59 -14.30 4.94 10.12
CA VAL A 59 -14.71 6.31 10.34
C VAL A 59 -16.24 6.37 10.37
N GLY A 60 -16.82 6.46 11.55
CA GLY A 60 -18.27 6.45 11.75
C GLY A 60 -18.65 7.09 13.09
N PHE A 61 -19.80 6.68 13.65
CA PHE A 61 -20.19 7.07 15.01
C PHE A 61 -19.21 6.51 16.05
N ASN A 62 -18.71 5.30 15.83
CA ASN A 62 -17.67 4.69 16.62
C ASN A 62 -16.42 4.57 15.77
N THR A 63 -15.40 5.36 16.08
CA THR A 63 -14.10 5.27 15.44
C THR A 63 -13.36 4.05 15.98
N ARG A 64 -12.77 3.27 15.08
CA ARG A 64 -11.98 2.10 15.43
C ARG A 64 -10.76 2.00 14.52
N ILE A 65 -9.63 1.65 15.13
CA ILE A 65 -8.41 1.31 14.40
C ILE A 65 -8.30 -0.20 14.33
N ILE A 66 -7.99 -0.72 13.16
CA ILE A 66 -7.67 -2.11 12.92
C ILE A 66 -6.20 -2.15 12.53
N GLU A 67 -5.38 -2.70 13.40
CA GLU A 67 -3.94 -2.77 13.19
C GLU A 67 -3.61 -3.55 11.92
N GLY A 68 -2.61 -3.07 11.23
CA GLY A 68 -2.16 -3.64 9.99
C GLY A 68 -0.68 -4.00 9.99
N VAL A 69 0.06 -3.50 9.02
CA VAL A 69 1.43 -3.95 8.76
C VAL A 69 2.39 -2.77 8.64
N LYS A 70 3.63 -3.05 8.97
CA LYS A 70 4.79 -2.18 8.76
C LYS A 70 5.59 -2.74 7.59
N ILE A 71 5.89 -1.90 6.60
CA ILE A 71 6.61 -2.28 5.39
C ILE A 71 7.82 -1.37 5.20
N GLU A 72 8.98 -1.94 4.94
CA GLU A 72 10.18 -1.17 4.65
C GLU A 72 10.03 -0.44 3.30
N LYS A 73 10.50 0.80 3.23
CA LYS A 73 10.52 1.56 1.98
C LYS A 73 11.41 0.86 0.94
N PHE A 74 10.96 0.92 -0.30
CA PHE A 74 11.67 0.31 -1.41
C PHE A 74 13.05 0.94 -1.62
N ASP A 75 14.05 0.09 -1.67
CA ASP A 75 15.42 0.43 -2.07
C ASP A 75 15.85 -0.53 -3.18
N ILE A 76 16.12 0.01 -4.37
CA ILE A 76 16.44 -0.79 -5.55
C ILE A 76 17.73 -1.58 -5.38
N LYS A 77 18.75 -0.98 -4.76
CA LYS A 77 20.07 -1.64 -4.58
C LYS A 77 20.00 -2.76 -3.55
N LYS A 78 19.20 -2.56 -2.50
CA LYS A 78 18.96 -3.57 -1.47
C LYS A 78 18.10 -4.70 -1.98
N SER A 79 17.02 -4.37 -2.69
CA SER A 79 16.04 -5.37 -3.17
C SER A 79 16.53 -6.15 -4.37
N PHE A 80 17.27 -5.50 -5.27
CA PHE A 80 17.72 -6.08 -6.53
C PHE A 80 19.21 -5.79 -6.80
N PRO A 81 20.14 -6.34 -5.98
CA PRO A 81 21.59 -6.08 -6.15
C PRO A 81 22.14 -6.60 -7.48
N TRP A 82 21.43 -7.50 -8.15
CA TRP A 82 21.78 -8.07 -9.46
C TRP A 82 21.34 -7.19 -10.63
N LEU A 83 20.48 -6.18 -10.41
CA LEU A 83 19.87 -5.40 -11.48
C LEU A 83 20.86 -4.37 -12.05
N ASP A 84 21.08 -4.41 -13.36
CA ASP A 84 21.74 -3.32 -14.08
C ASP A 84 20.86 -2.08 -14.09
N LEU A 85 21.33 -1.00 -13.46
CA LEU A 85 20.57 0.26 -13.35
C LEU A 85 20.36 0.98 -14.70
N GLU A 86 21.08 0.59 -15.74
CA GLU A 86 20.89 1.10 -17.10
C GLU A 86 19.93 0.21 -17.94
N SER A 87 19.45 -0.90 -17.38
CA SER A 87 18.54 -1.81 -18.05
C SER A 87 17.13 -1.22 -18.25
N GLN A 88 16.37 -1.83 -19.16
CA GLN A 88 14.97 -1.49 -19.35
C GLN A 88 14.14 -1.77 -18.10
N GLN A 89 14.41 -2.85 -17.37
CA GLN A 89 13.72 -3.16 -16.12
C GLN A 89 13.91 -2.07 -15.06
N ALA A 90 15.11 -1.50 -14.93
CA ALA A 90 15.36 -0.38 -14.02
C ALA A 90 14.55 0.86 -14.39
N LYS A 91 14.47 1.21 -15.68
CA LYS A 91 13.63 2.30 -16.18
C LYS A 91 12.15 2.06 -15.91
N ASP A 92 11.70 0.83 -16.04
CA ASP A 92 10.31 0.44 -15.78
C ASP A 92 9.97 0.51 -14.29
N ILE A 93 10.92 0.21 -13.39
CA ILE A 93 10.76 0.43 -11.95
C ILE A 93 10.52 1.92 -11.66
N GLU A 94 11.32 2.82 -12.24
CA GLU A 94 11.15 4.27 -12.03
C GLU A 94 9.79 4.76 -12.56
N ARG A 95 9.31 4.23 -13.70
CA ARG A 95 7.96 4.52 -14.19
C ARG A 95 6.89 4.01 -13.24
N PHE A 96 7.04 2.81 -12.71
CA PHE A 96 6.09 2.25 -11.75
C PHE A 96 6.08 3.02 -10.44
N LYS A 97 7.25 3.42 -9.95
CA LYS A 97 7.40 4.28 -8.78
C LYS A 97 6.70 5.63 -8.97
N TRP A 98 6.88 6.27 -10.13
CA TRP A 98 6.17 7.49 -10.47
C TRP A 98 4.66 7.29 -10.50
N PHE A 99 4.17 6.25 -11.19
CA PHE A 99 2.75 5.88 -11.24
C PHE A 99 2.16 5.65 -9.86
N SER A 100 2.91 5.02 -8.98
CA SER A 100 2.51 4.69 -7.61
C SER A 100 2.75 5.83 -6.61
N ASN A 101 3.11 7.02 -7.08
CA ASN A 101 3.44 8.18 -6.25
C ASN A 101 4.48 7.86 -5.15
N GLY A 102 5.43 6.99 -5.47
CA GLY A 102 6.48 6.53 -4.56
C GLY A 102 6.07 5.42 -3.57
N TYR A 103 4.78 5.09 -3.48
CA TYR A 103 4.27 4.07 -2.55
C TYR A 103 4.46 2.65 -3.08
N ILE A 104 5.71 2.25 -3.23
CA ILE A 104 6.09 0.91 -3.69
C ILE A 104 6.90 0.17 -2.64
N ALA A 105 6.77 -1.15 -2.64
CA ALA A 105 7.54 -2.05 -1.80
C ALA A 105 7.83 -3.36 -2.53
N THR A 106 8.87 -4.07 -2.08
CA THR A 106 9.09 -5.45 -2.50
C THR A 106 7.98 -6.34 -1.94
N SER A 107 7.45 -7.24 -2.75
CA SER A 107 6.42 -8.18 -2.30
C SER A 107 6.98 -9.16 -1.27
N SER A 108 6.23 -9.37 -0.19
CA SER A 108 6.56 -10.39 0.81
C SER A 108 6.33 -11.84 0.31
N ILE A 109 5.58 -11.99 -0.79
CA ILE A 109 5.26 -13.30 -1.37
C ILE A 109 6.30 -13.71 -2.41
N ASN A 110 6.76 -12.76 -3.22
CA ASN A 110 7.73 -13.02 -4.27
C ASN A 110 8.80 -11.91 -4.29
N PRO A 111 10.07 -12.21 -3.98
CA PRO A 111 11.13 -11.21 -3.87
C PRO A 111 11.46 -10.50 -5.19
N ASN A 112 11.06 -11.07 -6.34
CA ASN A 112 11.23 -10.44 -7.66
C ASN A 112 10.03 -9.58 -8.07
N GLN A 113 9.11 -9.28 -7.15
CA GLN A 113 7.96 -8.42 -7.41
C GLN A 113 8.03 -7.12 -6.62
N ILE A 114 7.64 -6.03 -7.28
CA ILE A 114 7.37 -4.74 -6.66
C ILE A 114 5.88 -4.48 -6.75
N ILE A 115 5.28 -4.08 -5.65
CA ILE A 115 3.83 -3.84 -5.52
C ILE A 115 3.54 -2.38 -5.17
N ASP A 116 2.39 -1.90 -5.62
CA ASP A 116 1.81 -0.63 -5.16
C ASP A 116 1.03 -0.89 -3.87
N ILE A 117 1.50 -0.34 -2.77
CA ILE A 117 0.92 -0.60 -1.44
C ILE A 117 -0.31 0.24 -1.12
N ARG A 118 -0.68 1.19 -1.97
CA ARG A 118 -1.82 2.09 -1.73
C ARG A 118 -3.17 1.38 -1.74
N TYR A 119 -3.27 0.28 -2.50
CA TYR A 119 -4.52 -0.43 -2.74
C TYR A 119 -4.36 -1.92 -2.47
N SER A 120 -5.21 -2.45 -1.60
CA SER A 120 -5.27 -3.86 -1.23
C SER A 120 -6.71 -4.31 -1.07
N MET A 121 -6.95 -5.61 -1.05
CA MET A 121 -8.31 -6.15 -0.83
C MET A 121 -8.79 -5.86 0.59
N LEU A 122 -7.91 -6.04 1.59
CA LEU A 122 -8.18 -5.61 2.96
C LEU A 122 -7.37 -4.35 3.29
N PRO A 123 -7.98 -3.33 3.86
CA PRO A 123 -7.34 -2.02 4.04
C PRO A 123 -6.17 -2.03 5.01
N ASN A 124 -6.10 -2.97 5.94
CA ASN A 124 -4.99 -3.13 6.88
C ASN A 124 -3.86 -4.05 6.38
N GLU A 125 -3.91 -4.51 5.12
CA GLU A 125 -2.88 -5.37 4.52
C GLU A 125 -1.95 -4.60 3.58
N GLY A 126 -0.72 -5.12 3.45
CA GLY A 126 0.30 -4.60 2.55
C GLY A 126 0.36 -5.26 1.17
N HIS A 127 -0.52 -6.22 0.88
CA HIS A 127 -0.56 -6.92 -0.40
C HIS A 127 -1.21 -6.05 -1.48
N GLY A 128 -0.39 -5.48 -2.37
CA GLY A 128 -0.87 -4.61 -3.44
C GLY A 128 -1.73 -5.36 -4.47
N LEU A 129 -2.79 -4.70 -4.97
CA LEU A 129 -3.67 -5.24 -6.01
C LEU A 129 -2.97 -5.42 -7.37
N TRP A 130 -1.90 -4.66 -7.60
CA TRP A 130 -1.08 -4.72 -8.80
C TRP A 130 0.38 -4.43 -8.49
N GLY A 131 1.20 -4.80 -9.42
CA GLY A 131 2.64 -4.64 -9.32
C GLY A 131 3.35 -4.94 -10.62
N ILE A 132 4.65 -5.10 -10.51
CA ILE A 132 5.54 -5.49 -11.59
C ILE A 132 6.41 -6.67 -11.16
N GLN A 133 6.68 -7.55 -12.11
CA GLN A 133 7.55 -8.72 -11.94
C GLN A 133 8.83 -8.49 -12.73
N LEU A 134 9.96 -8.60 -12.04
CA LEU A 134 11.29 -8.59 -12.63
C LEU A 134 11.77 -10.01 -12.94
N ASN A 135 12.68 -10.12 -13.90
CA ASN A 135 13.35 -11.36 -14.23
C ASN A 135 14.87 -11.18 -14.15
N PRO A 136 15.57 -11.86 -13.23
CA PRO A 136 17.04 -11.78 -13.09
C PRO A 136 17.80 -12.25 -14.33
N GLU A 137 17.20 -13.16 -15.12
CA GLU A 137 17.83 -13.76 -16.30
C GLU A 137 17.46 -13.05 -17.61
N ALA A 138 16.75 -11.92 -17.51
CA ALA A 138 16.31 -11.18 -18.68
C ALA A 138 17.46 -10.39 -19.33
N GLU A 139 17.41 -10.24 -20.64
CA GLU A 139 18.32 -9.36 -21.39
C GLU A 139 18.14 -7.90 -20.97
N LYS A 140 19.17 -7.08 -21.26
CA LYS A 140 19.22 -5.68 -20.81
C LYS A 140 18.06 -4.82 -21.30
N ASP A 141 17.53 -5.09 -22.47
CA ASP A 141 16.41 -4.39 -23.12
C ASP A 141 15.04 -5.01 -22.84
N ALA A 142 14.98 -6.09 -22.06
CA ALA A 142 13.73 -6.74 -21.73
C ALA A 142 12.87 -5.93 -20.74
N TYR A 143 11.58 -5.82 -21.06
CA TYR A 143 10.60 -5.14 -20.22
C TYR A 143 10.15 -6.00 -19.04
N ILE A 144 9.71 -5.35 -17.98
CA ILE A 144 9.04 -6.00 -16.84
C ILE A 144 7.69 -6.58 -17.27
N LYS A 145 7.19 -7.54 -16.48
CA LYS A 145 5.84 -8.05 -16.59
C LYS A 145 4.93 -7.35 -15.57
N ARG A 146 3.78 -6.84 -16.01
CA ARG A 146 2.76 -6.35 -15.09
C ARG A 146 2.04 -7.52 -14.44
N ILE A 147 1.74 -7.38 -13.16
CA ILE A 147 1.02 -8.39 -12.38
C ILE A 147 -0.23 -7.80 -11.74
N SER A 148 -1.23 -8.64 -11.56
CA SER A 148 -2.47 -8.32 -10.84
C SER A 148 -2.72 -9.37 -9.76
N ASN A 149 -2.87 -8.92 -8.52
CA ASN A 149 -3.09 -9.74 -7.34
C ASN A 149 -4.53 -9.63 -6.83
N ARG A 150 -5.48 -9.38 -7.72
CA ARG A 150 -6.92 -9.21 -7.39
C ARG A 150 -7.63 -10.50 -6.97
N ARG A 151 -6.89 -11.51 -6.57
CA ARG A 151 -7.52 -12.74 -6.06
C ARG A 151 -8.13 -12.47 -4.70
N SER A 152 -9.44 -12.54 -4.63
CA SER A 152 -10.20 -12.51 -3.39
C SER A 152 -11.06 -13.76 -3.31
N ASP A 153 -11.00 -14.40 -2.19
CA ASP A 153 -11.91 -15.47 -1.84
C ASP A 153 -13.06 -14.94 -0.96
N MET A 154 -14.04 -15.75 -0.71
CA MET A 154 -15.18 -15.40 0.14
C MET A 154 -14.73 -14.98 1.54
N SER A 155 -13.64 -15.54 2.06
CA SER A 155 -13.12 -15.20 3.40
C SER A 155 -12.64 -13.75 3.47
N THR A 156 -12.06 -13.23 2.41
CA THR A 156 -11.62 -11.83 2.29
C THR A 156 -12.81 -10.86 2.34
N TYR A 157 -13.89 -11.17 1.63
CA TYR A 157 -15.12 -10.37 1.68
C TYR A 157 -15.78 -10.41 3.06
N ILE A 158 -15.82 -11.54 3.71
CA ILE A 158 -16.34 -11.68 5.08
C ILE A 158 -15.50 -10.84 6.07
N LYS A 159 -14.18 -10.85 5.96
CA LYS A 159 -13.30 -10.02 6.79
C LYS A 159 -13.57 -8.53 6.57
N LEU A 160 -13.66 -8.09 5.32
CA LEU A 160 -13.97 -6.70 5.00
C LEU A 160 -15.34 -6.29 5.55
N TRP A 161 -16.34 -7.15 5.38
CA TRP A 161 -17.69 -6.90 5.93
C TRP A 161 -17.66 -6.73 7.45
N LYS A 162 -16.96 -7.60 8.18
CA LYS A 162 -16.78 -7.45 9.63
C LYS A 162 -16.14 -6.12 10.02
N MET A 163 -15.17 -5.63 9.28
CA MET A 163 -14.57 -4.31 9.52
C MET A 163 -15.58 -3.16 9.37
N ILE A 164 -16.60 -3.34 8.52
CA ILE A 164 -17.62 -2.33 8.26
C ILE A 164 -18.70 -2.33 9.35
N VAL A 165 -19.13 -3.52 9.81
CA VAL A 165 -20.32 -3.65 10.67
C VAL A 165 -19.97 -3.73 12.17
N ASP A 166 -18.85 -4.33 12.53
CA ASP A 166 -18.40 -4.48 13.93
C ASP A 166 -17.70 -3.20 14.43
#